data_a55c950a9d369e75140957ce6843f40d
#
_entry.id   a55c950a9d369e75140957ce6843f40d
#
_cell.length_a   1.000
_cell.length_b   1.000
_cell.length_c   1.000
_cell.angle_alpha   90.00
_cell.angle_beta   90.00
_cell.angle_gamma   90.00
#
_symmetry.space_group_name_H-M   'P 1'
#
loop_
_entity.id
_entity.type
_entity.pdbx_description
1 polymer ?
#
loop_
_entity_poly.entity_id
_entity_poly.type
_entity_poly.pdbx_seq_one_letter_code
_entity_poly.pdbx_strand_id
1 'polypeptide(L)'
;ESEAVIRGGIPLCAPWFGHGPNNDQDPQHGLARRTDFEVTVADPFRVVGVAETASIGIRHEVVMTNTALEMTLTLTNHDQKPRVVEGMWHTYLRVADAAQARVRGVRGASWHNFATGDKGSFDANELAVAPDTDTVIQGVGPALALLDSAWGRQIHVETTGCPSAVVWNPRSSSTHADNPTAQAWRDFVCVETGACKDNAVIVAPHSDLTMSTR
;
A
#
# COMPACT_ATOMS: atom_id res chain seq x y z
N GLU A 1 13.25 -13.53 19.47
CA GLU A 1 13.90 -12.98 18.27
C GLU A 1 12.83 -12.23 17.49
N SER A 2 12.97 -10.92 17.28
CA SER A 2 12.05 -10.16 16.44
C SER A 2 12.32 -10.58 15.00
N GLU A 3 11.42 -11.34 14.39
CA GLU A 3 11.49 -11.63 12.96
C GLU A 3 11.54 -10.31 12.18
N ALA A 4 12.62 -10.10 11.45
CA ALA A 4 12.79 -8.91 10.63
C ALA A 4 11.71 -8.89 9.53
N VAL A 5 10.90 -7.85 9.50
CA VAL A 5 9.87 -7.68 8.48
C VAL A 5 10.54 -7.46 7.13
N ILE A 6 10.14 -8.22 6.11
CA ILE A 6 10.60 -8.05 4.73
C ILE A 6 10.20 -6.64 4.26
N ARG A 7 11.19 -5.86 3.79
CA ARG A 7 11.01 -4.53 3.22
C ARG A 7 11.38 -4.58 1.75
N GLY A 8 10.39 -4.74 0.91
CA GLY A 8 10.55 -4.86 -0.55
C GLY A 8 9.41 -5.67 -1.17
N GLY A 9 9.32 -5.70 -2.49
CA GLY A 9 8.22 -6.34 -3.20
C GLY A 9 6.89 -5.63 -2.97
N ILE A 10 5.86 -6.36 -2.61
CA ILE A 10 4.51 -5.84 -2.38
C ILE A 10 3.94 -6.43 -1.08
N PRO A 11 4.42 -6.01 0.09
CA PRO A 11 3.83 -6.42 1.36
C PRO A 11 2.36 -6.05 1.45
N LEU A 12 1.55 -6.99 1.97
CA LEU A 12 0.13 -6.76 2.20
C LEU A 12 -0.09 -6.23 3.62
N CYS A 13 -0.68 -5.05 3.75
CA CYS A 13 -1.06 -4.45 5.02
C CYS A 13 -2.55 -4.68 5.25
N ALA A 14 -2.91 -5.67 6.06
CA ALA A 14 -4.27 -6.04 6.43
C ALA A 14 -4.28 -6.81 7.75
N PRO A 15 -5.37 -6.80 8.55
CA PRO A 15 -6.61 -6.06 8.34
C PRO A 15 -6.55 -4.60 8.80
N TRP A 16 -5.37 -4.04 9.03
CA TRP A 16 -5.13 -2.61 9.28
C TRP A 16 -3.82 -2.13 8.70
N PHE A 17 -3.75 -0.80 8.43
CA PHE A 17 -2.57 -0.09 7.95
C PHE A 17 -1.95 0.75 9.07
N GLY A 18 -0.61 0.80 9.15
CA GLY A 18 0.08 1.45 10.26
C GLY A 18 -0.30 0.77 11.57
N HIS A 19 -0.72 1.54 12.54
CA HIS A 19 -1.31 1.08 13.80
C HIS A 19 -2.84 1.19 13.81
N GLY A 20 -3.47 1.02 12.64
CA GLY A 20 -4.92 1.12 12.48
C GLY A 20 -5.44 2.55 12.38
N PRO A 21 -6.77 2.71 12.15
CA PRO A 21 -7.37 4.02 11.97
C PRO A 21 -7.30 4.89 13.23
N ASN A 22 -7.33 4.27 14.43
CA ASN A 22 -7.24 4.96 15.73
C ASN A 22 -5.83 4.98 16.31
N ASN A 23 -4.84 4.43 15.61
CA ASN A 23 -3.45 4.29 16.05
C ASN A 23 -3.27 3.46 17.34
N ASP A 24 -4.09 2.44 17.52
CA ASP A 24 -4.19 1.59 18.71
C ASP A 24 -3.99 0.09 18.44
N GLN A 25 -3.58 -0.29 17.22
CA GLN A 25 -3.42 -1.69 16.80
C GLN A 25 -1.96 -2.09 16.59
N ASP A 26 -1.60 -3.28 17.04
CA ASP A 26 -0.30 -3.92 16.83
C ASP A 26 -0.45 -5.33 16.24
N PRO A 27 0.53 -5.79 15.44
CA PRO A 27 1.74 -5.11 14.99
C PRO A 27 1.47 -4.05 13.92
N GLN A 28 2.42 -3.13 13.72
CA GLN A 28 2.34 -2.15 12.63
C GLN A 28 2.07 -2.83 11.27
N HIS A 29 1.13 -2.29 10.48
CA HIS A 29 0.68 -2.78 9.18
C HIS A 29 -0.05 -4.13 9.20
N GLY A 30 -0.64 -4.48 10.34
CA GLY A 30 -1.52 -5.64 10.44
C GLY A 30 -0.82 -6.99 10.49
N LEU A 31 -1.61 -8.03 10.34
CA LEU A 31 -1.20 -9.41 10.54
C LEU A 31 -0.85 -10.13 9.23
N ALA A 32 -1.41 -9.71 8.08
CA ALA A 32 -1.30 -10.43 6.81
C ALA A 32 0.13 -10.79 6.44
N ARG A 33 1.07 -9.85 6.56
CA ARG A 33 2.49 -10.06 6.22
C ARG A 33 3.26 -10.93 7.22
N ARG A 34 2.60 -11.43 8.27
CA ARG A 34 3.16 -12.31 9.32
C ARG A 34 2.39 -13.62 9.43
N THR A 35 1.41 -13.83 8.56
CA THR A 35 0.55 -15.01 8.54
C THR A 35 0.94 -15.89 7.36
N ASP A 36 0.99 -17.19 7.59
CA ASP A 36 1.18 -18.17 6.52
C ASP A 36 -0.06 -18.20 5.64
N PHE A 37 0.16 -18.14 4.33
CA PHE A 37 -0.89 -18.28 3.33
C PHE A 37 -0.90 -19.68 2.76
N GLU A 38 -2.07 -20.28 2.64
CA GLU A 38 -2.29 -21.41 1.76
C GLU A 38 -2.28 -20.87 0.32
N VAL A 39 -1.30 -21.33 -0.48
CA VAL A 39 -1.08 -20.81 -1.82
C VAL A 39 -1.45 -21.83 -2.86
N THR A 40 -2.31 -21.45 -3.79
CA THR A 40 -2.68 -22.23 -4.98
C THR A 40 -2.15 -21.52 -6.23
N VAL A 41 -1.35 -22.24 -7.03
CA VAL A 41 -0.96 -21.81 -8.38
C VAL A 41 -2.04 -22.30 -9.34
N ALA A 42 -2.93 -21.42 -9.77
CA ALA A 42 -4.05 -21.79 -10.63
C ALA A 42 -3.60 -22.04 -12.08
N ASP A 43 -2.61 -21.28 -12.55
CA ASP A 43 -1.91 -21.42 -13.83
C ASP A 43 -0.56 -20.68 -13.73
N PRO A 44 0.34 -20.75 -14.74
CA PRO A 44 1.67 -20.14 -14.69
C PRO A 44 1.68 -18.61 -14.43
N PHE A 45 0.54 -17.96 -14.62
CA PHE A 45 0.42 -16.49 -14.50
C PHE A 45 -0.54 -16.06 -13.40
N ARG A 46 -1.14 -17.00 -12.66
CA ARG A 46 -2.17 -16.72 -11.66
C ARG A 46 -1.90 -17.48 -10.37
N VAL A 47 -1.77 -16.75 -9.28
CA VAL A 47 -1.58 -17.26 -7.92
C VAL A 47 -2.68 -16.73 -7.02
N VAL A 48 -3.20 -17.60 -6.16
CA VAL A 48 -4.18 -17.24 -5.13
C VAL A 48 -3.63 -17.67 -3.79
N GLY A 49 -3.55 -16.76 -2.85
CA GLY A 49 -3.25 -17.02 -1.45
C GLY A 49 -4.48 -16.77 -0.59
N VAL A 50 -4.72 -17.66 0.37
CA VAL A 50 -5.75 -17.49 1.39
C VAL A 50 -5.15 -17.62 2.78
N ALA A 51 -5.64 -16.82 3.71
CA ALA A 51 -5.22 -16.83 5.11
C ALA A 51 -6.34 -16.36 6.02
N GLU A 52 -6.24 -16.68 7.30
CA GLU A 52 -7.14 -16.20 8.35
C GLU A 52 -6.35 -15.40 9.38
N THR A 53 -6.85 -14.23 9.74
CA THR A 53 -6.26 -13.40 10.79
C THR A 53 -7.35 -12.95 11.77
N ALA A 54 -7.35 -13.50 12.96
CA ALA A 54 -8.43 -13.32 13.94
C ALA A 54 -9.80 -13.71 13.32
N SER A 55 -10.68 -12.73 13.06
CA SER A 55 -11.99 -12.96 12.44
C SER A 55 -12.06 -12.47 11.00
N ILE A 56 -10.92 -12.17 10.39
CA ILE A 56 -10.86 -11.65 9.00
C ILE A 56 -10.19 -12.68 8.10
N GLY A 57 -10.96 -13.22 7.18
CA GLY A 57 -10.45 -13.99 6.05
C GLY A 57 -9.77 -13.07 5.05
N ILE A 58 -8.64 -13.50 4.52
CA ILE A 58 -7.87 -12.78 3.51
C ILE A 58 -7.75 -13.66 2.28
N ARG A 59 -8.22 -13.18 1.14
CA ARG A 59 -7.95 -13.79 -0.16
C ARG A 59 -7.20 -12.77 -1.03
N HIS A 60 -5.99 -13.13 -1.41
CA HIS A 60 -5.16 -12.32 -2.29
C HIS A 60 -4.89 -13.07 -3.59
N GLU A 61 -5.30 -12.47 -4.69
CA GLU A 61 -5.11 -13.01 -6.03
C GLU A 61 -4.16 -12.12 -6.80
N VAL A 62 -3.19 -12.74 -7.48
CA VAL A 62 -2.20 -12.06 -8.31
C VAL A 62 -2.23 -12.69 -9.70
N VAL A 63 -2.44 -11.87 -10.72
CA VAL A 63 -2.40 -12.25 -12.13
C VAL A 63 -1.32 -11.44 -12.84
N MET A 64 -0.39 -12.11 -13.49
CA MET A 64 0.66 -11.49 -14.26
C MET A 64 0.36 -11.60 -15.75
N THR A 65 0.39 -10.46 -16.44
CA THR A 65 0.27 -10.38 -17.88
C THR A 65 1.61 -9.97 -18.49
N ASN A 66 1.69 -9.86 -19.81
CA ASN A 66 2.92 -9.39 -20.48
C ASN A 66 3.30 -7.94 -20.12
N THR A 67 2.35 -7.13 -19.65
CA THR A 67 2.52 -5.69 -19.44
C THR A 67 2.03 -5.19 -18.09
N ALA A 68 1.41 -6.04 -17.29
CA ALA A 68 0.81 -5.64 -16.03
C ALA A 68 0.86 -6.73 -14.98
N LEU A 69 0.83 -6.30 -13.72
CA LEU A 69 0.56 -7.12 -12.56
C LEU A 69 -0.81 -6.67 -12.00
N GLU A 70 -1.77 -7.58 -11.98
CA GLU A 70 -3.11 -7.32 -11.46
C GLU A 70 -3.26 -8.02 -10.11
N MET A 71 -3.71 -7.28 -9.10
CA MET A 71 -3.87 -7.83 -7.75
C MET A 71 -5.27 -7.54 -7.24
N THR A 72 -5.90 -8.55 -6.67
CA THR A 72 -7.21 -8.42 -6.01
C THR A 72 -7.10 -8.88 -4.57
N LEU A 73 -7.58 -8.06 -3.66
CA LEU A 73 -7.66 -8.35 -2.23
C LEU A 73 -9.12 -8.41 -1.82
N THR A 74 -9.52 -9.52 -1.21
CA THR A 74 -10.82 -9.66 -0.55
C THR A 74 -10.58 -9.89 0.94
N LEU A 75 -11.22 -9.06 1.76
CA LEU A 75 -11.23 -9.16 3.22
C LEU A 75 -12.64 -9.55 3.65
N THR A 76 -12.80 -10.74 4.21
CA THR A 76 -14.10 -11.29 4.65
C THR A 76 -14.24 -11.16 6.16
N ASN A 77 -15.30 -10.53 6.63
CA ASN A 77 -15.60 -10.48 8.06
C ASN A 77 -16.35 -11.74 8.48
N HIS A 78 -15.69 -12.63 9.21
CA HIS A 78 -16.29 -13.87 9.76
C HIS A 78 -16.94 -13.67 11.14
N ASP A 79 -16.83 -12.48 11.73
CA ASP A 79 -17.43 -12.17 13.02
C ASP A 79 -18.96 -11.96 12.91
N GLN A 80 -19.64 -12.04 14.03
CA GLN A 80 -21.05 -11.69 14.20
C GLN A 80 -21.31 -10.18 14.33
N LYS A 81 -20.25 -9.38 14.40
CA LYS A 81 -20.30 -7.92 14.55
C LYS A 81 -19.59 -7.24 13.36
N PRO A 82 -20.00 -6.02 12.99
CA PRO A 82 -19.25 -5.22 12.04
C PRO A 82 -17.79 -5.04 12.49
N ARG A 83 -16.87 -5.08 11.54
CA ARG A 83 -15.43 -4.86 11.76
C ARG A 83 -14.95 -3.70 10.92
N VAL A 84 -14.16 -2.82 11.53
CA VAL A 84 -13.40 -1.82 10.77
C VAL A 84 -12.16 -2.50 10.23
N VAL A 85 -11.97 -2.43 8.92
CA VAL A 85 -10.81 -3.00 8.25
C VAL A 85 -10.14 -1.97 7.35
N GLU A 86 -8.85 -2.14 7.17
CA GLU A 86 -8.02 -1.43 6.22
C GLU A 86 -7.25 -2.47 5.40
N GLY A 87 -7.03 -2.19 4.13
CA GLY A 87 -6.23 -3.04 3.25
C GLY A 87 -5.41 -2.19 2.31
N MET A 88 -4.08 -2.44 2.26
CA MET A 88 -3.15 -1.71 1.41
C MET A 88 -2.11 -2.65 0.80
N TRP A 89 -1.74 -2.41 -0.44
CA TRP A 89 -0.55 -2.98 -1.06
C TRP A 89 0.61 -1.99 -0.90
N HIS A 90 1.60 -2.34 -0.09
CA HIS A 90 2.78 -1.52 0.17
C HIS A 90 3.83 -1.74 -0.94
N THR A 91 3.51 -1.26 -2.13
CA THR A 91 4.24 -1.55 -3.38
C THR A 91 5.54 -0.77 -3.48
N TYR A 92 6.68 -1.48 -3.51
CA TYR A 92 8.00 -0.90 -3.77
C TYR A 92 8.29 -0.90 -5.27
N LEU A 93 8.37 0.29 -5.86
CA LEU A 93 8.66 0.47 -7.28
C LEU A 93 10.09 0.97 -7.45
N ARG A 94 10.91 0.19 -8.14
CA ARG A 94 12.28 0.59 -8.45
C ARG A 94 12.28 1.77 -9.42
N VAL A 95 13.12 2.77 -9.13
CA VAL A 95 13.34 3.96 -9.97
C VAL A 95 14.82 4.22 -10.16
N ALA A 96 15.17 5.05 -11.14
CA ALA A 96 16.55 5.44 -11.36
C ALA A 96 17.08 6.39 -10.27
N ASP A 97 16.26 7.35 -9.84
CA ASP A 97 16.54 8.25 -8.73
C ASP A 97 15.22 8.77 -8.15
N ALA A 98 14.91 8.39 -6.92
CA ALA A 98 13.70 8.81 -6.23
C ALA A 98 13.57 10.33 -6.11
N ALA A 99 14.68 11.07 -5.99
CA ALA A 99 14.66 12.54 -5.92
C ALA A 99 14.15 13.20 -7.23
N GLN A 100 14.16 12.47 -8.34
CA GLN A 100 13.65 12.93 -9.65
C GLN A 100 12.27 12.36 -9.96
N ALA A 101 11.76 11.47 -9.11
CA ALA A 101 10.45 10.85 -9.31
C ALA A 101 9.30 11.80 -8.93
N ARG A 102 8.16 11.60 -9.57
CA ARG A 102 6.89 12.31 -9.29
C ARG A 102 5.74 11.32 -9.31
N VAL A 103 4.77 11.52 -8.45
CA VAL A 103 3.50 10.77 -8.49
C VAL A 103 2.42 11.71 -8.99
N ARG A 104 1.78 11.34 -10.10
CA ARG A 104 0.67 12.08 -10.75
C ARG A 104 -0.67 11.43 -10.42
N GLY A 105 -1.75 12.23 -10.46
CA GLY A 105 -3.12 11.78 -10.22
C GLY A 105 -3.66 12.18 -8.85
N VAL A 106 -3.01 13.13 -8.17
CA VAL A 106 -3.32 13.52 -6.78
C VAL A 106 -4.17 14.79 -6.65
N ARG A 107 -4.46 15.50 -7.75
CA ARG A 107 -5.21 16.78 -7.70
C ARG A 107 -6.53 16.65 -6.96
N GLY A 108 -6.77 17.56 -6.04
CA GLY A 108 -8.02 17.65 -5.25
C GLY A 108 -8.10 16.68 -4.08
N ALA A 109 -7.18 15.72 -4.00
CA ALA A 109 -7.09 14.81 -2.85
C ALA A 109 -6.53 15.54 -1.62
N SER A 110 -6.99 15.16 -0.42
CA SER A 110 -6.38 15.62 0.83
C SER A 110 -5.16 14.75 1.18
N TRP A 111 -4.22 15.32 1.93
CA TRP A 111 -3.02 14.60 2.31
C TRP A 111 -2.58 14.91 3.75
N HIS A 112 -1.89 13.95 4.34
CA HIS A 112 -1.19 14.07 5.61
C HIS A 112 0.21 13.44 5.47
N ASN A 113 1.26 14.24 5.66
CA ASN A 113 2.63 13.74 5.72
C ASN A 113 2.96 13.37 7.17
N PHE A 114 3.12 12.08 7.43
CA PHE A 114 3.40 11.56 8.79
C PHE A 114 4.85 11.81 9.25
N ALA A 115 5.76 12.10 8.33
CA ALA A 115 7.15 12.45 8.70
C ALA A 115 7.27 13.87 9.26
N THR A 116 6.46 14.81 8.75
CA THR A 116 6.50 16.23 9.14
C THR A 116 5.30 16.66 9.99
N GLY A 117 4.20 15.92 9.93
CA GLY A 117 2.92 16.27 10.56
C GLY A 117 2.05 17.23 9.73
N ASP A 118 2.55 17.68 8.58
CA ASP A 118 1.83 18.63 7.73
C ASP A 118 0.62 17.97 7.05
N LYS A 119 -0.40 18.79 6.80
CA LYS A 119 -1.65 18.38 6.13
C LYS A 119 -2.09 19.43 5.12
N GLY A 120 -2.83 19.01 4.11
CA GLY A 120 -3.36 19.92 3.11
C GLY A 120 -4.18 19.23 2.03
N SER A 121 -4.35 19.92 0.91
CA SER A 121 -4.96 19.38 -0.31
C SER A 121 -4.03 19.68 -1.49
N PHE A 122 -4.08 18.83 -2.51
CA PHE A 122 -3.26 19.04 -3.70
C PHE A 122 -3.97 19.96 -4.70
N ASP A 123 -3.43 21.15 -4.93
CA ASP A 123 -3.81 22.02 -6.06
C ASP A 123 -3.20 21.53 -7.37
N ALA A 124 -1.94 21.08 -7.31
CA ALA A 124 -1.22 20.47 -8.43
C ALA A 124 -1.61 19.00 -8.62
N ASN A 125 -1.43 18.47 -9.85
CA ASN A 125 -1.69 17.07 -10.15
C ASN A 125 -0.48 16.16 -9.90
N GLU A 126 0.58 16.68 -9.28
CA GLU A 126 1.82 15.94 -9.04
C GLU A 126 2.35 16.17 -7.62
N LEU A 127 2.82 15.09 -7.00
CA LEU A 127 3.59 15.08 -5.77
C LEU A 127 5.05 14.76 -6.12
N ALA A 128 5.97 15.67 -5.78
CA ALA A 128 7.40 15.40 -5.85
C ALA A 128 7.83 14.46 -4.71
N VAL A 129 8.58 13.43 -5.03
CA VAL A 129 9.17 12.56 -4.01
C VAL A 129 10.39 13.27 -3.40
N ALA A 130 10.38 13.40 -2.10
CA ALA A 130 11.45 14.03 -1.31
C ALA A 130 11.93 13.06 -0.23
N PRO A 131 13.10 13.29 0.38
CA PRO A 131 13.65 12.38 1.39
C PRO A 131 12.78 12.16 2.63
N ASP A 132 11.72 12.91 2.82
CA ASP A 132 10.81 12.82 3.97
C ASP A 132 9.37 12.61 3.54
N THR A 133 9.18 12.04 2.35
CA THR A 133 7.86 11.72 1.86
C THR A 133 7.32 10.50 2.61
N ASP A 134 6.36 10.73 3.48
CA ASP A 134 5.53 9.72 4.16
C ASP A 134 4.10 10.23 4.13
N THR A 135 3.52 10.25 2.94
CA THR A 135 2.30 11.01 2.65
C THR A 135 1.15 10.07 2.39
N VAL A 136 0.21 10.02 3.32
CA VAL A 136 -1.10 9.39 3.13
C VAL A 136 -2.00 10.36 2.39
N ILE A 137 -2.61 9.90 1.31
CA ILE A 137 -3.45 10.66 0.39
C ILE A 137 -4.86 10.07 0.42
N GLN A 138 -5.86 10.90 0.66
CA GLN A 138 -7.26 10.51 0.79
C GLN A 138 -8.10 11.09 -0.34
N GLY A 139 -9.01 10.30 -0.88
CA GLY A 139 -9.86 10.72 -1.99
C GLY A 139 -9.12 10.74 -3.33
N VAL A 140 -8.17 9.82 -3.53
CA VAL A 140 -7.52 9.66 -4.83
C VAL A 140 -8.51 9.11 -5.86
N GLY A 141 -8.32 9.52 -7.11
CA GLY A 141 -9.02 8.93 -8.25
C GLY A 141 -8.53 7.50 -8.57
N PRO A 142 -9.16 6.83 -9.54
CA PRO A 142 -8.87 5.44 -9.87
C PRO A 142 -7.54 5.24 -10.62
N ALA A 143 -6.79 6.29 -10.90
CA ALA A 143 -5.56 6.23 -11.68
C ALA A 143 -4.48 7.15 -11.11
N LEU A 144 -3.33 6.55 -10.82
CA LEU A 144 -2.09 7.23 -10.47
C LEU A 144 -1.01 6.87 -11.49
N ALA A 145 0.06 7.66 -11.56
CA ALA A 145 1.23 7.31 -12.34
C ALA A 145 2.51 7.72 -11.61
N LEU A 146 3.45 6.79 -11.47
CA LEU A 146 4.81 7.11 -11.07
C LEU A 146 5.62 7.50 -12.30
N LEU A 147 6.10 8.74 -12.32
CA LEU A 147 6.95 9.29 -13.36
C LEU A 147 8.41 9.11 -12.94
N ASP A 148 9.13 8.24 -13.64
CA ASP A 148 10.55 7.96 -13.46
C ASP A 148 11.31 8.63 -14.63
N SER A 149 11.51 9.94 -14.49
CA SER A 149 12.07 10.75 -15.56
C SER A 149 13.52 10.40 -15.90
N ALA A 150 14.28 9.90 -14.94
CA ALA A 150 15.67 9.52 -15.15
C ALA A 150 15.81 8.24 -16.00
N TRP A 151 14.84 7.33 -15.99
CA TRP A 151 14.73 6.21 -16.92
C TRP A 151 13.78 6.47 -18.11
N GLY A 152 13.19 7.66 -18.18
CA GLY A 152 12.28 8.03 -19.27
C GLY A 152 11.03 7.16 -19.34
N ARG A 153 10.51 6.67 -18.20
CA ARG A 153 9.34 5.77 -18.14
C ARG A 153 8.26 6.28 -17.19
N GLN A 154 7.08 5.69 -17.34
CA GLN A 154 5.96 5.85 -16.41
C GLN A 154 5.45 4.46 -16.00
N ILE A 155 5.08 4.33 -14.74
CA ILE A 155 4.37 3.16 -14.23
C ILE A 155 2.97 3.63 -13.89
N HIS A 156 1.98 3.10 -14.60
CA HIS A 156 0.57 3.39 -14.35
C HIS A 156 0.06 2.48 -13.24
N VAL A 157 -0.75 3.04 -12.36
CA VAL A 157 -1.42 2.32 -11.27
C VAL A 157 -2.91 2.61 -11.37
N GLU A 158 -3.66 1.62 -11.81
CA GLU A 158 -5.12 1.67 -11.92
C GLU A 158 -5.75 0.93 -10.76
N THR A 159 -6.81 1.47 -10.16
CA THR A 159 -7.41 0.90 -8.96
C THR A 159 -8.93 0.86 -9.01
N THR A 160 -9.50 -0.10 -8.28
CA THR A 160 -10.94 -0.16 -8.00
C THR A 160 -11.14 -0.40 -6.51
N GLY A 161 -11.99 0.42 -5.88
CA GLY A 161 -12.25 0.31 -4.44
C GLY A 161 -11.11 0.79 -3.55
N CYS A 162 -10.13 1.56 -4.09
CA CYS A 162 -8.97 2.06 -3.38
C CYS A 162 -9.02 3.59 -3.25
N PRO A 163 -9.77 4.16 -2.30
CA PRO A 163 -9.90 5.60 -2.14
C PRO A 163 -8.67 6.26 -1.50
N SER A 164 -7.68 5.48 -1.09
CA SER A 164 -6.45 5.95 -0.46
C SER A 164 -5.23 5.54 -1.26
N ALA A 165 -4.21 6.40 -1.21
CA ALA A 165 -2.86 6.03 -1.63
C ALA A 165 -1.84 6.48 -0.57
N VAL A 166 -0.66 5.87 -0.58
CA VAL A 166 0.48 6.34 0.20
C VAL A 166 1.67 6.47 -0.72
N VAL A 167 2.34 7.62 -0.65
CA VAL A 167 3.64 7.78 -1.27
C VAL A 167 4.66 7.85 -0.15
N TRP A 168 5.58 6.88 -0.17
CA TRP A 168 6.59 6.77 0.87
C TRP A 168 7.99 6.58 0.28
N ASN A 169 8.95 7.27 0.91
CA ASN A 169 10.36 7.07 0.66
C ASN A 169 11.11 7.28 1.98
N PRO A 170 11.97 6.34 2.42
CA PRO A 170 12.69 6.48 3.69
C PRO A 170 13.68 7.63 3.64
N ARG A 171 13.94 8.21 4.82
CA ARG A 171 14.99 9.21 4.99
C ARG A 171 16.37 8.60 4.82
N SER A 172 17.29 9.34 4.24
CA SER A 172 18.72 9.01 4.26
C SER A 172 19.32 9.03 5.68
N SER A 173 18.67 9.76 6.61
CA SER A 173 19.06 9.93 8.01
C SER A 173 18.13 9.23 9.00
N SER A 174 17.33 8.24 8.53
CA SER A 174 16.37 7.59 9.41
C SER A 174 17.06 6.82 10.54
N THR A 175 16.36 6.71 11.67
CA THR A 175 16.73 5.85 12.82
C THR A 175 16.90 4.37 12.43
N HIS A 176 16.75 4.05 11.17
CA HIS A 176 16.94 2.75 10.55
C HIS A 176 18.23 2.69 9.72
N ALA A 177 19.28 3.39 10.12
CA ALA A 177 20.58 3.40 9.42
C ALA A 177 21.14 2.00 9.14
N ASP A 178 20.80 1.03 9.98
CA ASP A 178 21.16 -0.38 9.81
C ASP A 178 20.21 -1.15 8.86
N ASN A 179 19.16 -0.51 8.34
CA ASN A 179 18.23 -1.13 7.41
C ASN A 179 18.72 -0.96 5.97
N PRO A 180 18.95 -2.03 5.21
CA PRO A 180 19.37 -1.97 3.80
C PRO A 180 18.46 -1.08 2.94
N THR A 181 17.17 -1.00 3.27
CA THR A 181 16.19 -0.17 2.56
C THR A 181 16.47 1.33 2.76
N ALA A 182 16.97 1.74 3.93
CA ALA A 182 17.33 3.14 4.18
C ALA A 182 18.59 3.54 3.40
N GLN A 183 19.50 2.61 3.12
CA GLN A 183 20.69 2.86 2.29
C GLN A 183 20.31 2.96 0.80
N ALA A 184 19.30 2.22 0.36
CA ALA A 184 18.82 2.20 -1.01
C ALA A 184 17.67 3.20 -1.30
N TRP A 185 17.48 4.22 -0.46
CA TRP A 185 16.35 5.15 -0.56
C TRP A 185 16.22 5.84 -1.94
N ARG A 186 17.32 5.99 -2.67
CA ARG A 186 17.31 6.57 -4.01
C ARG A 186 16.77 5.64 -5.07
N ASP A 187 16.78 4.33 -4.82
CA ASP A 187 16.53 3.31 -5.84
C ASP A 187 15.07 2.89 -5.93
N PHE A 188 14.20 3.39 -5.04
CA PHE A 188 12.79 3.04 -5.05
C PHE A 188 11.87 4.15 -4.53
N VAL A 189 10.60 4.05 -4.89
CA VAL A 189 9.49 4.80 -4.32
C VAL A 189 8.37 3.82 -4.00
N CYS A 190 7.77 3.91 -2.81
CA CYS A 190 6.53 3.20 -2.56
C CYS A 190 5.36 4.03 -3.08
N VAL A 191 4.53 3.41 -3.92
CA VAL A 191 3.21 3.91 -4.31
C VAL A 191 2.22 2.84 -3.89
N GLU A 192 1.61 3.09 -2.76
CA GLU A 192 0.73 2.14 -2.10
C GLU A 192 -0.72 2.51 -2.41
N THR A 193 -1.56 1.52 -2.60
CA THR A 193 -2.98 1.73 -2.91
C THR A 193 -3.86 0.85 -2.05
N GLY A 194 -5.08 1.31 -1.76
CA GLY A 194 -6.05 0.58 -0.97
C GLY A 194 -7.03 1.48 -0.24
N ALA A 195 -7.49 1.03 0.91
CA ALA A 195 -8.37 1.77 1.82
C ALA A 195 -7.74 1.83 3.21
N CYS A 196 -7.45 3.03 3.71
CA CYS A 196 -6.84 3.22 5.03
C CYS A 196 -7.21 4.56 5.67
N LYS A 197 -7.00 4.66 6.97
CA LYS A 197 -7.20 5.84 7.80
C LYS A 197 -8.64 6.36 7.69
N ASP A 198 -8.87 7.58 7.18
CA ASP A 198 -10.22 8.16 7.04
C ASP A 198 -11.11 7.35 6.06
N ASN A 199 -10.51 6.53 5.23
CA ASN A 199 -11.17 5.60 4.31
C ASN A 199 -11.18 4.14 4.81
N ALA A 200 -10.94 3.89 6.11
CA ALA A 200 -11.15 2.58 6.69
C ALA A 200 -12.61 2.14 6.50
N VAL A 201 -12.83 0.86 6.19
CA VAL A 201 -14.15 0.36 5.79
C VAL A 201 -14.78 -0.44 6.92
N ILE A 202 -16.05 -0.16 7.22
CA ILE A 202 -16.86 -1.00 8.11
C ILE A 202 -17.45 -2.14 7.29
N VAL A 203 -16.98 -3.36 7.52
CA VAL A 203 -17.49 -4.58 6.87
C VAL A 203 -18.52 -5.23 7.79
N ALA A 204 -19.73 -5.40 7.29
CA ALA A 204 -20.82 -6.05 8.02
C ALA A 204 -20.48 -7.53 8.34
N PRO A 205 -21.17 -8.17 9.31
CA PRO A 205 -21.02 -9.59 9.55
C PRO A 205 -21.19 -10.40 8.27
N HIS A 206 -20.30 -11.37 8.06
CA HIS A 206 -20.34 -12.31 6.92
C HIS A 206 -20.37 -11.62 5.54
N SER A 207 -19.76 -10.44 5.44
CA SER A 207 -19.65 -9.67 4.22
C SER A 207 -18.19 -9.43 3.83
N ASP A 208 -17.98 -9.00 2.59
CA ASP A 208 -16.67 -8.82 2.00
C ASP A 208 -16.38 -7.34 1.69
N LEU A 209 -15.11 -6.97 1.79
CA LEU A 209 -14.51 -5.83 1.12
C LEU A 209 -13.61 -6.36 0.01
N THR A 210 -13.87 -5.95 -1.24
CA THR A 210 -12.99 -6.30 -2.38
C THR A 210 -12.41 -5.04 -3.00
N MET A 211 -11.11 -5.07 -3.23
CA MET A 211 -10.32 -4.02 -3.86
C MET A 211 -9.41 -4.62 -4.92
N SER A 212 -9.03 -3.83 -5.93
CA SER A 212 -8.04 -4.24 -6.92
C SER A 212 -7.10 -3.12 -7.32
N THR A 213 -5.90 -3.51 -7.72
CA THR A 213 -4.87 -2.61 -8.31
C THR A 213 -4.15 -3.31 -9.46
N ARG A 214 -3.79 -2.52 -10.44
CA ARG A 214 -3.08 -2.98 -11.63
C ARG A 214 -1.93 -2.05 -11.98
#